data_6efb38d86520415ed896251a17e235a1
#
_entry.id   6efb38d86520415ed896251a17e235a1
#
_cell.length_a   1.000
_cell.length_b   1.000
_cell.length_c   1.000
_cell.angle_alpha   90.00
_cell.angle_beta   90.00
_cell.angle_gamma   90.00
#
_symmetry.space_group_name_H-M   'P 1'
#
loop_
_entity.id
_entity.type
_entity.pdbx_description
1 polymer ?
#
loop_
_entity_poly.entity_id
_entity_poly.type
_entity_poly.pdbx_seq_one_letter_code
_entity_poly.pdbx_strand_id
1 'polypeptide(L)'
;MHNKPVALVTGANQGIGLQIAKDLVAHGFTVLVGSRNLERGEAAAKQVGPDARALQLDVTDQASIAAAAERIRKELGRLDVLVNNAAISNTSKQPGMSVQQYAKLTRPSNVSLDEVRAVWETNVFGVLAVTQAMLPLLREAQAARIVNVSSGVGSLTRNSDPGYAYRSIFGPGYAASKTALNAMTVAMAIELEPTGIKVNAACPGYTKTNLNNYTGTRTVAEGAREPVRLALLPPGGPTGTFSNDDGPLPW
;
A
#
# COMPACT_ATOMS: atom_id res chain seq x y z
N MET A 1 17.85 -21.23 -9.60
CA MET A 1 16.56 -20.54 -9.68
C MET A 1 15.98 -20.46 -8.26
N HIS A 2 15.55 -19.29 -7.80
CA HIS A 2 14.85 -19.18 -6.52
C HIS A 2 13.50 -19.91 -6.62
N ASN A 3 13.33 -20.97 -5.82
CA ASN A 3 12.15 -21.83 -5.88
C ASN A 3 10.92 -21.22 -5.21
N LYS A 4 11.13 -20.22 -4.31
CA LYS A 4 10.07 -19.51 -3.60
C LYS A 4 9.52 -18.34 -4.42
N PRO A 5 8.22 -18.04 -4.35
CA PRO A 5 7.68 -16.81 -4.92
C PRO A 5 8.25 -15.59 -4.19
N VAL A 6 8.34 -14.47 -4.88
CA VAL A 6 8.95 -13.22 -4.39
C VAL A 6 7.89 -12.16 -4.20
N ALA A 7 7.88 -11.53 -3.04
CA ALA A 7 7.00 -10.40 -2.75
C ALA A 7 7.80 -9.15 -2.37
N LEU A 8 7.37 -7.98 -2.86
CA LEU A 8 7.83 -6.67 -2.40
C LEU A 8 6.69 -5.99 -1.65
N VAL A 9 6.97 -5.55 -0.42
CA VAL A 9 6.05 -4.75 0.38
C VAL A 9 6.68 -3.38 0.64
N THR A 10 6.11 -2.30 0.07
CA THR A 10 6.62 -0.94 0.30
C THR A 10 6.23 -0.42 1.68
N GLY A 11 7.11 0.34 2.36
CA GLY A 11 6.85 0.84 3.70
C GLY A 11 6.70 -0.26 4.76
N ALA A 12 7.39 -1.39 4.59
CA ALA A 12 7.23 -2.58 5.43
C ALA A 12 8.09 -2.58 6.71
N ASN A 13 8.73 -1.48 7.05
CA ASN A 13 9.57 -1.38 8.25
C ASN A 13 8.77 -1.25 9.56
N GLN A 14 7.45 -1.10 9.49
CA GLN A 14 6.56 -0.99 10.67
C GLN A 14 5.08 -1.22 10.30
N GLY A 15 4.22 -1.32 11.32
CA GLY A 15 2.76 -1.29 11.17
C GLY A 15 2.21 -2.41 10.28
N ILE A 16 1.23 -2.06 9.44
CA ILE A 16 0.54 -3.03 8.56
C ILE A 16 1.52 -3.67 7.58
N GLY A 17 2.44 -2.88 6.97
CA GLY A 17 3.41 -3.41 6.02
C GLY A 17 4.34 -4.46 6.62
N LEU A 18 4.80 -4.25 7.86
CA LEU A 18 5.60 -5.24 8.59
C LEU A 18 4.80 -6.54 8.85
N GLN A 19 3.53 -6.41 9.20
CA GLN A 19 2.68 -7.58 9.40
C GLN A 19 2.41 -8.33 8.09
N ILE A 20 2.11 -7.61 7.00
CA ILE A 20 1.96 -8.22 5.66
C ILE A 20 3.23 -9.00 5.29
N ALA A 21 4.41 -8.44 5.55
CA ALA A 21 5.68 -9.11 5.28
C ALA A 21 5.83 -10.42 6.08
N LYS A 22 5.46 -10.42 7.37
CA LYS A 22 5.46 -11.62 8.23
C LYS A 22 4.52 -12.70 7.70
N ASP A 23 3.30 -12.29 7.35
CA ASP A 23 2.28 -13.22 6.89
C ASP A 23 2.66 -13.84 5.53
N LEU A 24 3.24 -13.05 4.60
CA LEU A 24 3.72 -13.57 3.32
C LEU A 24 4.90 -14.53 3.48
N VAL A 25 5.83 -14.29 4.43
CA VAL A 25 6.89 -15.26 4.75
C VAL A 25 6.29 -16.55 5.31
N ALA A 26 5.29 -16.47 6.18
CA ALA A 26 4.58 -17.64 6.69
C ALA A 26 3.87 -18.44 5.58
N HIS A 27 3.50 -17.79 4.46
CA HIS A 27 2.97 -18.44 3.25
C HIS A 27 4.04 -18.86 2.24
N GLY A 28 5.31 -18.89 2.63
CA GLY A 28 6.41 -19.45 1.83
C GLY A 28 7.05 -18.48 0.84
N PHE A 29 6.77 -17.17 0.92
CA PHE A 29 7.41 -16.18 0.06
C PHE A 29 8.81 -15.79 0.54
N THR A 30 9.69 -15.45 -0.39
CA THR A 30 10.81 -14.55 -0.12
C THR A 30 10.28 -13.13 -0.16
N VAL A 31 10.43 -12.36 0.94
CA VAL A 31 9.83 -11.03 1.06
C VAL A 31 10.91 -9.94 1.10
N LEU A 32 10.76 -8.97 0.21
CA LEU A 32 11.54 -7.75 0.21
C LEU A 32 10.83 -6.69 1.05
N VAL A 33 11.45 -6.35 2.18
CA VAL A 33 10.99 -5.32 3.13
C VAL A 33 11.42 -3.96 2.62
N GLY A 34 10.56 -3.30 1.85
CA GLY A 34 10.81 -1.98 1.29
C GLY A 34 10.79 -0.89 2.37
N SER A 35 11.88 -0.13 2.50
CA SER A 35 12.00 0.96 3.46
C SER A 35 12.92 2.06 2.91
N ARG A 36 12.53 3.34 3.05
CA ARG A 36 13.38 4.47 2.66
C ARG A 36 14.65 4.58 3.52
N ASN A 37 14.60 4.12 4.76
CA ASN A 37 15.76 4.00 5.64
C ASN A 37 16.20 2.53 5.70
N LEU A 38 17.40 2.24 5.21
CA LEU A 38 17.92 0.87 5.10
C LEU A 38 18.05 0.20 6.47
N GLU A 39 18.57 0.86 7.49
CA GLU A 39 18.78 0.30 8.83
C GLU A 39 17.45 -0.14 9.46
N ARG A 40 16.37 0.68 9.31
CA ARG A 40 15.02 0.32 9.75
C ARG A 40 14.48 -0.86 8.96
N GLY A 41 14.78 -0.92 7.67
CA GLY A 41 14.43 -2.06 6.81
C GLY A 41 15.12 -3.35 7.27
N GLU A 42 16.41 -3.30 7.61
CA GLU A 42 17.19 -4.44 8.10
C GLU A 42 16.67 -4.93 9.45
N ALA A 43 16.41 -3.99 10.39
CA ALA A 43 15.82 -4.33 11.68
C ALA A 43 14.44 -5.01 11.52
N ALA A 44 13.63 -4.54 10.58
CA ALA A 44 12.34 -5.13 10.27
C ALA A 44 12.48 -6.51 9.59
N ALA A 45 13.38 -6.65 8.63
CA ALA A 45 13.62 -7.94 7.97
C ALA A 45 14.06 -9.01 8.98
N LYS A 46 14.90 -8.67 9.97
CA LYS A 46 15.25 -9.58 11.07
C LYS A 46 14.04 -10.03 11.89
N GLN A 47 13.07 -9.12 12.12
CA GLN A 47 11.82 -9.45 12.84
C GLN A 47 10.87 -10.32 12.01
N VAL A 48 10.93 -10.21 10.70
CA VAL A 48 10.11 -11.01 9.77
C VAL A 48 10.64 -12.44 9.68
N GLY A 49 11.95 -12.61 9.58
CA GLY A 49 12.58 -13.95 9.57
C GLY A 49 13.56 -14.15 8.42
N PRO A 50 14.09 -15.38 8.27
CA PRO A 50 15.21 -15.67 7.38
C PRO A 50 14.87 -15.53 5.87
N ASP A 51 13.60 -15.60 5.52
CA ASP A 51 13.12 -15.42 4.14
C ASP A 51 12.81 -13.95 3.80
N ALA A 52 13.11 -13.02 4.71
CA ALA A 52 12.96 -11.58 4.47
C ALA A 52 14.31 -10.91 4.24
N ARG A 53 14.33 -9.94 3.31
CA ARG A 53 15.50 -9.12 2.99
C ARG A 53 15.12 -7.65 2.96
N ALA A 54 15.94 -6.79 3.53
CA ALA A 54 15.76 -5.36 3.41
C ALA A 54 16.03 -4.88 1.97
N LEU A 55 15.16 -4.01 1.48
CA LEU A 55 15.32 -3.31 0.22
C LEU A 55 15.19 -1.81 0.49
N GLN A 56 16.26 -1.04 0.23
CA GLN A 56 16.13 0.41 0.30
C GLN A 56 15.21 0.87 -0.84
N LEU A 57 14.13 1.54 -0.48
CA LEU A 57 13.13 2.03 -1.42
C LEU A 57 12.40 3.25 -0.85
N ASP A 58 12.71 4.42 -1.39
CA ASP A 58 11.89 5.61 -1.24
C ASP A 58 10.97 5.73 -2.46
N VAL A 59 9.67 5.65 -2.21
CA VAL A 59 8.67 5.68 -3.29
C VAL A 59 8.51 7.05 -3.94
N THR A 60 9.14 8.08 -3.37
CA THR A 60 9.14 9.46 -3.90
C THR A 60 10.44 9.80 -4.64
N ASP A 61 11.40 8.87 -4.70
CA ASP A 61 12.69 9.06 -5.36
C ASP A 61 12.84 8.09 -6.54
N GLN A 62 12.84 8.61 -7.76
CA GLN A 62 12.98 7.84 -8.99
C GLN A 62 14.29 7.04 -9.05
N ALA A 63 15.39 7.59 -8.53
CA ALA A 63 16.69 6.90 -8.51
C ALA A 63 16.64 5.70 -7.54
N SER A 64 16.03 5.87 -6.36
CA SER A 64 15.80 4.81 -5.40
C SER A 64 14.92 3.70 -5.97
N ILE A 65 13.84 4.07 -6.68
CA ILE A 65 12.94 3.10 -7.33
C ILE A 65 13.67 2.30 -8.41
N ALA A 66 14.45 2.97 -9.27
CA ALA A 66 15.21 2.32 -10.33
C ALA A 66 16.28 1.36 -9.76
N ALA A 67 17.00 1.78 -8.73
CA ALA A 67 18.00 0.96 -8.05
C ALA A 67 17.37 -0.28 -7.40
N ALA A 68 16.19 -0.14 -6.78
CA ALA A 68 15.43 -1.24 -6.20
C ALA A 68 15.00 -2.26 -7.27
N ALA A 69 14.44 -1.81 -8.39
CA ALA A 69 14.05 -2.67 -9.50
C ALA A 69 15.24 -3.44 -10.10
N GLU A 70 16.37 -2.76 -10.29
CA GLU A 70 17.58 -3.38 -10.82
C GLU A 70 18.16 -4.43 -9.86
N ARG A 71 18.13 -4.15 -8.55
CA ARG A 71 18.56 -5.12 -7.53
C ARG A 71 17.68 -6.37 -7.56
N ILE A 72 16.35 -6.22 -7.63
CA ILE A 72 15.42 -7.36 -7.74
C ILE A 72 15.71 -8.16 -9.01
N ARG A 73 15.93 -7.49 -10.14
CA ARG A 73 16.25 -8.15 -11.41
C ARG A 73 17.50 -9.00 -11.31
N LYS A 74 18.58 -8.46 -10.75
CA LYS A 74 19.86 -9.16 -10.59
C LYS A 74 19.82 -10.32 -9.61
N GLU A 75 19.18 -10.14 -8.47
CA GLU A 75 19.21 -11.12 -7.38
C GLU A 75 18.13 -12.19 -7.52
N LEU A 76 16.94 -11.86 -8.07
CA LEU A 76 15.77 -12.71 -8.02
C LEU A 76 15.12 -12.98 -9.39
N GLY A 77 15.31 -12.09 -10.37
CA GLY A 77 14.86 -12.23 -11.74
C GLY A 77 13.37 -11.98 -11.99
N ARG A 78 12.52 -12.05 -10.94
CA ARG A 78 11.06 -11.85 -11.04
C ARG A 78 10.47 -11.26 -9.78
N LEU A 79 9.23 -10.81 -9.87
CA LEU A 79 8.41 -10.40 -8.74
C LEU A 79 7.00 -11.01 -8.89
N ASP A 80 6.57 -11.81 -7.92
CA ASP A 80 5.26 -12.48 -7.96
C ASP A 80 4.16 -11.63 -7.29
N VAL A 81 4.53 -10.81 -6.29
CA VAL A 81 3.59 -9.93 -5.57
C VAL A 81 4.21 -8.57 -5.32
N LEU A 82 3.48 -7.51 -5.68
CA LEU A 82 3.76 -6.14 -5.27
C LEU A 82 2.66 -5.65 -4.33
N VAL A 83 3.03 -5.28 -3.09
CA VAL A 83 2.12 -4.61 -2.16
C VAL A 83 2.53 -3.16 -1.99
N ASN A 84 1.79 -2.25 -2.59
CA ASN A 84 1.92 -0.81 -2.43
C ASN A 84 1.27 -0.39 -1.10
N ASN A 85 2.04 -0.47 -0.02
CA ASN A 85 1.58 -0.15 1.34
C ASN A 85 2.13 1.19 1.85
N ALA A 86 3.27 1.67 1.34
CA ALA A 86 3.82 2.96 1.77
C ALA A 86 2.81 4.10 1.60
N ALA A 87 2.53 4.82 2.68
CA ALA A 87 1.61 5.95 2.67
C ALA A 87 1.91 6.92 3.81
N ILE A 88 1.51 8.17 3.64
CA ILE A 88 1.45 9.18 4.68
C ILE A 88 0.04 9.78 4.75
N SER A 89 -0.39 10.19 5.94
CA SER A 89 -1.67 10.88 6.11
C SER A 89 -1.51 12.40 6.09
N ASN A 90 -0.34 12.88 6.47
CA ASN A 90 0.04 14.30 6.51
C ASN A 90 1.55 14.43 6.72
N THR A 91 2.07 15.65 6.55
CA THR A 91 3.47 16.02 6.81
C THR A 91 3.65 16.77 8.14
N SER A 92 2.58 17.45 8.60
CA SER A 92 2.59 18.36 9.77
C SER A 92 1.95 17.72 11.02
N LYS A 93 2.14 16.42 11.19
CA LYS A 93 1.57 15.64 12.29
C LYS A 93 2.09 16.14 13.64
N GLN A 94 1.17 16.57 14.51
CA GLN A 94 1.50 16.98 15.88
C GLN A 94 1.10 15.89 16.89
N PRO A 95 1.94 15.61 17.90
CA PRO A 95 1.58 14.70 18.98
C PRO A 95 0.27 15.15 19.67
N GLY A 96 -0.63 14.22 19.94
CA GLY A 96 -1.90 14.50 20.62
C GLY A 96 -3.01 15.08 19.75
N MET A 97 -2.75 15.47 18.50
CA MET A 97 -3.80 15.96 17.61
C MET A 97 -4.68 14.80 17.15
N SER A 98 -5.98 14.91 17.34
CA SER A 98 -6.96 13.93 16.84
C SER A 98 -7.13 14.03 15.32
N VAL A 99 -7.63 12.94 14.71
CA VAL A 99 -7.95 12.90 13.27
C VAL A 99 -8.99 13.99 12.91
N GLN A 100 -9.96 14.24 13.78
CA GLN A 100 -11.00 15.25 13.59
C GLN A 100 -10.44 16.69 13.66
N GLN A 101 -9.51 16.94 14.58
CA GLN A 101 -8.84 18.25 14.67
C GLN A 101 -8.00 18.50 13.41
N TYR A 102 -7.25 17.51 12.98
CA TYR A 102 -6.47 17.60 11.73
C TYR A 102 -7.38 17.83 10.52
N ALA A 103 -8.49 17.10 10.41
CA ALA A 103 -9.44 17.25 9.32
C ALA A 103 -10.02 18.67 9.21
N LYS A 104 -10.23 19.36 10.34
CA LYS A 104 -10.66 20.78 10.34
C LYS A 104 -9.60 21.70 9.73
N LEU A 105 -8.32 21.45 10.00
CA LEU A 105 -7.20 22.25 9.47
C LEU A 105 -6.94 21.99 7.98
N THR A 106 -7.33 20.83 7.48
CA THR A 106 -7.06 20.39 6.12
C THR A 106 -8.30 20.35 5.22
N ARG A 107 -9.29 21.22 5.52
CA ARG A 107 -10.46 21.40 4.65
C ARG A 107 -10.04 22.00 3.31
N PRO A 108 -10.81 21.75 2.21
CA PRO A 108 -10.51 22.29 0.89
C PRO A 108 -10.35 23.81 0.87
N SER A 109 -11.02 24.52 1.80
CA SER A 109 -10.99 25.98 1.90
C SER A 109 -9.71 26.57 2.49
N ASN A 110 -8.87 25.75 3.19
CA ASN A 110 -7.74 26.29 3.96
C ASN A 110 -6.49 25.40 3.99
N VAL A 111 -6.52 24.20 3.40
CA VAL A 111 -5.35 23.31 3.38
C VAL A 111 -4.21 23.91 2.54
N SER A 112 -2.98 23.74 2.99
CA SER A 112 -1.80 24.06 2.19
C SER A 112 -1.70 23.16 0.96
N LEU A 113 -1.46 23.75 -0.21
CA LEU A 113 -1.19 22.97 -1.42
C LEU A 113 0.06 22.11 -1.31
N ASP A 114 1.07 22.55 -0.56
CA ASP A 114 2.29 21.77 -0.37
C ASP A 114 2.04 20.53 0.49
N GLU A 115 1.15 20.64 1.49
CA GLU A 115 0.68 19.48 2.25
C GLU A 115 -0.03 18.47 1.34
N VAL A 116 -0.94 18.94 0.47
CA VAL A 116 -1.63 18.08 -0.49
C VAL A 116 -0.65 17.42 -1.45
N ARG A 117 0.27 18.20 -2.04
CA ARG A 117 1.31 17.67 -2.95
C ARG A 117 2.14 16.58 -2.31
N ALA A 118 2.64 16.81 -1.09
CA ALA A 118 3.48 15.85 -0.39
C ALA A 118 2.75 14.52 -0.11
N VAL A 119 1.47 14.59 0.27
CA VAL A 119 0.63 13.39 0.47
C VAL A 119 0.40 12.66 -0.85
N TRP A 120 0.09 13.38 -1.92
CA TRP A 120 -0.15 12.79 -3.23
C TRP A 120 1.12 12.22 -3.85
N GLU A 121 2.26 12.85 -3.62
CA GLU A 121 3.57 12.36 -4.08
C GLU A 121 3.84 10.94 -3.57
N THR A 122 3.59 10.70 -2.28
CA THR A 122 3.76 9.36 -1.71
C THR A 122 2.63 8.40 -2.09
N ASN A 123 1.36 8.84 -1.93
CA ASN A 123 0.21 7.93 -1.94
C ASN A 123 -0.32 7.63 -3.35
N VAL A 124 0.02 8.45 -4.34
CA VAL A 124 -0.48 8.37 -5.72
C VAL A 124 0.68 8.22 -6.71
N PHE A 125 1.52 9.23 -6.83
CA PHE A 125 2.61 9.22 -7.82
C PHE A 125 3.66 8.18 -7.51
N GLY A 126 4.03 8.02 -6.23
CA GLY A 126 4.97 7.00 -5.79
C GLY A 126 4.45 5.57 -6.06
N VAL A 127 3.15 5.33 -5.87
CA VAL A 127 2.54 4.02 -6.21
C VAL A 127 2.62 3.76 -7.71
N LEU A 128 2.31 4.75 -8.54
CA LEU A 128 2.42 4.64 -10.00
C LEU A 128 3.87 4.36 -10.42
N ALA A 129 4.81 5.16 -9.93
CA ALA A 129 6.23 5.03 -10.27
C ALA A 129 6.81 3.67 -9.87
N VAL A 130 6.53 3.20 -8.65
CA VAL A 130 6.96 1.86 -8.19
C VAL A 130 6.32 0.78 -9.05
N THR A 131 5.03 0.86 -9.35
CA THR A 131 4.35 -0.14 -10.17
C THR A 131 4.96 -0.20 -11.57
N GLN A 132 5.20 0.95 -12.22
CA GLN A 132 5.83 1.01 -13.55
C GLN A 132 7.23 0.38 -13.54
N ALA A 133 8.06 0.68 -12.54
CA ALA A 133 9.41 0.14 -12.44
C ALA A 133 9.42 -1.39 -12.17
N MET A 134 8.43 -1.89 -11.42
CA MET A 134 8.32 -3.32 -11.08
C MET A 134 7.58 -4.13 -12.16
N LEU A 135 6.84 -3.47 -13.07
CA LEU A 135 6.02 -4.16 -14.08
C LEU A 135 6.78 -5.15 -14.95
N PRO A 136 8.01 -4.86 -15.43
CA PRO A 136 8.80 -5.85 -16.17
C PRO A 136 9.07 -7.13 -15.36
N LEU A 137 9.30 -6.99 -14.03
CA LEU A 137 9.56 -8.13 -13.15
C LEU A 137 8.29 -8.91 -12.82
N LEU A 138 7.15 -8.22 -12.71
CA LEU A 138 5.83 -8.83 -12.51
C LEU A 138 5.40 -9.66 -13.73
N ARG A 139 5.80 -9.25 -14.93
CA ARG A 139 5.54 -9.99 -16.18
C ARG A 139 6.33 -11.30 -16.31
N GLU A 140 7.43 -11.45 -15.57
CA GLU A 140 8.20 -12.69 -15.51
C GLU A 140 7.56 -13.75 -14.58
N ALA A 141 6.57 -13.36 -13.78
CA ALA A 141 5.86 -14.28 -12.89
C ALA A 141 4.69 -14.95 -13.63
N GLN A 142 4.44 -16.22 -13.32
CA GLN A 142 3.31 -16.97 -13.93
C GLN A 142 1.94 -16.41 -13.54
N ALA A 143 1.83 -15.81 -12.36
CA ALA A 143 0.58 -15.28 -11.83
C ALA A 143 0.87 -14.13 -10.86
N ALA A 144 1.18 -12.96 -11.39
CA ALA A 144 1.51 -11.80 -10.55
C ALA A 144 0.27 -11.12 -9.94
N ARG A 145 0.46 -10.49 -8.78
CA ARG A 145 -0.55 -9.70 -8.07
C ARG A 145 0.01 -8.34 -7.68
N ILE A 146 -0.81 -7.32 -7.83
CA ILE A 146 -0.57 -5.97 -7.34
C ILE A 146 -1.68 -5.67 -6.33
N VAL A 147 -1.30 -5.36 -5.11
CA VAL A 147 -2.22 -4.98 -4.04
C VAL A 147 -1.93 -3.54 -3.63
N ASN A 148 -2.88 -2.66 -3.84
CA ASN A 148 -2.81 -1.27 -3.42
C ASN A 148 -3.51 -1.12 -2.06
N VAL A 149 -2.76 -0.79 -1.00
CA VAL A 149 -3.34 -0.55 0.33
C VAL A 149 -4.01 0.82 0.32
N SER A 150 -5.33 0.78 0.13
CA SER A 150 -6.21 1.94 0.08
C SER A 150 -6.87 2.18 1.44
N SER A 151 -8.04 2.80 1.46
CA SER A 151 -8.81 3.09 2.67
C SER A 151 -10.29 3.30 2.33
N GLY A 152 -11.17 2.87 3.23
CA GLY A 152 -12.61 3.12 3.09
C GLY A 152 -12.98 4.61 3.02
N VAL A 153 -12.14 5.49 3.56
CA VAL A 153 -12.33 6.96 3.42
C VAL A 153 -12.05 7.47 2.01
N GLY A 154 -11.44 6.65 1.13
CA GLY A 154 -11.27 6.96 -0.29
C GLY A 154 -12.49 6.62 -1.15
N SER A 155 -13.52 5.98 -0.61
CA SER A 155 -14.76 5.67 -1.34
C SER A 155 -15.60 6.94 -1.58
N LEU A 156 -15.81 7.31 -2.82
CA LEU A 156 -16.70 8.42 -3.18
C LEU A 156 -18.16 8.10 -2.83
N THR A 157 -18.59 6.87 -3.09
CA THR A 157 -19.94 6.41 -2.78
C THR A 157 -20.24 6.55 -1.28
N ARG A 158 -19.33 6.08 -0.40
CA ARG A 158 -19.52 6.22 1.04
C ARG A 158 -19.52 7.67 1.51
N ASN A 159 -18.60 8.48 0.99
CA ASN A 159 -18.49 9.89 1.40
C ASN A 159 -19.64 10.74 0.86
N SER A 160 -20.34 10.31 -0.19
CA SER A 160 -21.56 10.95 -0.69
C SER A 160 -22.78 10.67 0.20
N ASP A 161 -22.74 9.60 1.01
CA ASP A 161 -23.79 9.30 1.99
C ASP A 161 -23.66 10.21 3.23
N PRO A 162 -24.68 11.04 3.55
CA PRO A 162 -24.69 11.86 4.76
C PRO A 162 -24.56 11.07 6.07
N GLY A 163 -24.96 9.81 6.10
CA GLY A 163 -24.89 8.91 7.25
C GLY A 163 -23.51 8.27 7.48
N TYR A 164 -22.55 8.45 6.56
CA TYR A 164 -21.25 7.80 6.72
C TYR A 164 -20.44 8.41 7.88
N ALA A 165 -20.08 7.57 8.85
CA ALA A 165 -19.44 7.99 10.10
C ALA A 165 -18.11 8.75 9.91
N TYR A 166 -17.36 8.50 8.83
CA TYR A 166 -16.08 9.14 8.54
C TYR A 166 -16.17 10.27 7.52
N ARG A 167 -17.36 10.65 7.09
CA ARG A 167 -17.57 11.70 6.07
C ARG A 167 -16.93 13.04 6.47
N SER A 168 -16.93 13.38 7.74
CA SER A 168 -16.38 14.65 8.26
C SER A 168 -14.85 14.77 8.10
N ILE A 169 -14.15 13.69 7.85
CA ILE A 169 -12.69 13.67 7.64
C ILE A 169 -12.29 13.55 6.16
N PHE A 170 -13.26 13.57 5.24
CA PHE A 170 -12.98 13.58 3.81
C PHE A 170 -12.41 14.94 3.40
N GLY A 171 -11.18 14.93 2.90
CA GLY A 171 -10.44 16.14 2.52
C GLY A 171 -9.46 15.88 1.37
N PRO A 172 -8.87 16.94 0.80
CA PRO A 172 -8.08 16.88 -0.43
C PRO A 172 -6.71 16.18 -0.29
N GLY A 173 -6.20 16.06 0.93
CA GLY A 173 -4.95 15.33 1.20
C GLY A 173 -5.17 13.81 1.18
N TYR A 174 -5.20 13.19 2.37
CA TYR A 174 -5.20 11.73 2.50
C TYR A 174 -6.40 11.05 1.84
N ALA A 175 -7.63 11.47 2.16
CA ALA A 175 -8.82 10.78 1.66
C ALA A 175 -8.92 10.85 0.13
N ALA A 176 -8.73 12.04 -0.46
CA ALA A 176 -8.73 12.19 -1.91
C ALA A 176 -7.55 11.46 -2.58
N SER A 177 -6.38 11.36 -1.94
CA SER A 177 -5.28 10.53 -2.46
C SER A 177 -5.66 9.05 -2.53
N LYS A 178 -6.45 8.55 -1.57
CA LYS A 178 -6.95 7.17 -1.60
C LYS A 178 -8.06 6.95 -2.63
N THR A 179 -8.86 7.99 -2.93
CA THR A 179 -9.78 7.98 -4.07
C THR A 179 -9.01 7.90 -5.40
N ALA A 180 -7.96 8.71 -5.55
CA ALA A 180 -7.10 8.65 -6.73
C ALA A 180 -6.41 7.27 -6.88
N LEU A 181 -5.94 6.68 -5.78
CA LEU A 181 -5.38 5.33 -5.78
C LEU A 181 -6.41 4.27 -6.18
N ASN A 182 -7.67 4.42 -5.77
CA ASN A 182 -8.76 3.55 -6.19
C ASN A 182 -8.98 3.64 -7.72
N ALA A 183 -9.04 4.86 -8.26
CA ALA A 183 -9.16 5.06 -9.70
C ALA A 183 -7.97 4.47 -10.47
N MET A 184 -6.73 4.66 -9.98
CA MET A 184 -5.53 4.05 -10.57
C MET A 184 -5.56 2.52 -10.49
N THR A 185 -6.11 1.94 -9.42
CA THR A 185 -6.25 0.49 -9.31
C THR A 185 -7.14 -0.07 -10.42
N VAL A 186 -8.25 0.60 -10.71
CA VAL A 186 -9.15 0.24 -11.83
C VAL A 186 -8.44 0.38 -13.17
N ALA A 187 -7.76 1.52 -13.40
CA ALA A 187 -7.03 1.77 -14.65
C ALA A 187 -5.95 0.70 -14.91
N MET A 188 -5.15 0.38 -13.89
CA MET A 188 -4.14 -0.67 -13.97
C MET A 188 -4.76 -2.07 -14.19
N ALA A 189 -5.90 -2.36 -13.54
CA ALA A 189 -6.59 -3.63 -13.71
C ALA A 189 -7.08 -3.81 -15.15
N ILE A 190 -7.63 -2.75 -15.76
CA ILE A 190 -8.07 -2.75 -17.17
C ILE A 190 -6.88 -2.96 -18.10
N GLU A 191 -5.80 -2.19 -17.93
CA GLU A 191 -4.60 -2.28 -18.77
C GLU A 191 -3.96 -3.66 -18.70
N LEU A 192 -3.89 -4.25 -17.51
CA LEU A 192 -3.17 -5.50 -17.27
C LEU A 192 -4.05 -6.75 -17.39
N GLU A 193 -5.34 -6.61 -17.66
CA GLU A 193 -6.26 -7.74 -17.84
C GLU A 193 -5.76 -8.79 -18.85
N PRO A 194 -5.25 -8.41 -20.05
CA PRO A 194 -4.76 -9.38 -21.02
C PRO A 194 -3.49 -10.13 -20.57
N THR A 195 -2.78 -9.62 -19.57
CA THR A 195 -1.56 -10.24 -19.04
C THR A 195 -1.83 -11.26 -17.94
N GLY A 196 -3.06 -11.30 -17.39
CA GLY A 196 -3.42 -12.13 -16.26
C GLY A 196 -2.97 -11.58 -14.89
N ILE A 197 -2.23 -10.46 -14.84
CA ILE A 197 -1.84 -9.80 -13.59
C ILE A 197 -3.08 -9.26 -12.88
N LYS A 198 -3.26 -9.62 -11.61
CA LYS A 198 -4.39 -9.17 -10.80
C LYS A 198 -4.04 -7.89 -10.04
N VAL A 199 -4.89 -6.87 -10.15
CA VAL A 199 -4.68 -5.58 -9.48
C VAL A 199 -5.91 -5.25 -8.65
N ASN A 200 -5.74 -5.15 -7.32
CA ASN A 200 -6.85 -4.91 -6.41
C ASN A 200 -6.49 -3.90 -5.31
N ALA A 201 -7.50 -3.21 -4.78
CA ALA A 201 -7.38 -2.30 -3.66
C ALA A 201 -7.86 -2.97 -2.36
N ALA A 202 -7.04 -2.86 -1.30
CA ALA A 202 -7.35 -3.38 0.04
C ALA A 202 -7.61 -2.25 1.02
N CYS A 203 -8.70 -2.30 1.78
CA CYS A 203 -8.91 -1.42 2.93
C CYS A 203 -8.57 -2.18 4.22
N PRO A 204 -7.54 -1.73 4.98
CA PRO A 204 -7.16 -2.37 6.25
C PRO A 204 -8.12 -2.05 7.40
N GLY A 205 -9.11 -1.19 7.19
CA GLY A 205 -9.91 -0.60 8.25
C GLY A 205 -9.14 0.41 9.12
N TYR A 206 -9.74 0.86 10.21
CA TYR A 206 -9.13 1.83 11.12
C TYR A 206 -8.12 1.14 12.05
N THR A 207 -6.94 0.87 11.52
CA THR A 207 -5.88 0.08 12.18
C THR A 207 -4.96 0.94 13.01
N LYS A 208 -4.63 0.49 14.23
CA LYS A 208 -3.77 1.17 15.21
C LYS A 208 -2.31 1.21 14.75
N THR A 209 -1.90 2.30 14.11
CA THR A 209 -0.56 2.51 13.56
C THR A 209 -0.06 3.92 13.79
N ASN A 210 1.22 4.15 13.52
CA ASN A 210 1.80 5.48 13.53
C ASN A 210 1.06 6.46 12.57
N LEU A 211 0.49 5.98 11.47
CA LEU A 211 -0.22 6.81 10.49
C LEU A 211 -1.36 7.63 11.13
N ASN A 212 -2.01 7.13 12.16
CA ASN A 212 -3.13 7.77 12.86
C ASN A 212 -2.87 8.00 14.36
N ASN A 213 -1.59 8.18 14.78
CA ASN A 213 -1.21 8.34 16.19
C ASN A 213 -1.69 7.19 17.09
N TYR A 214 -1.77 5.98 16.56
CA TYR A 214 -2.22 4.78 17.27
C TYR A 214 -3.65 4.86 17.82
N THR A 215 -4.50 5.72 17.23
CA THR A 215 -5.93 5.87 17.62
C THR A 215 -6.85 4.84 16.94
N GLY A 216 -6.33 4.02 16.05
CA GLY A 216 -7.10 2.96 15.39
C GLY A 216 -7.67 1.94 16.39
N THR A 217 -8.77 1.31 16.00
CA THR A 217 -9.48 0.30 16.82
C THR A 217 -9.07 -1.13 16.48
N ARG A 218 -8.51 -1.34 15.28
CA ARG A 218 -8.06 -2.66 14.81
C ARG A 218 -6.57 -2.86 15.10
N THR A 219 -6.16 -4.08 15.35
CA THR A 219 -4.76 -4.50 15.43
C THR A 219 -4.10 -4.49 14.04
N VAL A 220 -2.78 -4.45 13.98
CA VAL A 220 -2.05 -4.58 12.69
C VAL A 220 -2.26 -5.94 12.04
N ALA A 221 -2.47 -6.99 12.83
CA ALA A 221 -2.78 -8.32 12.33
C ALA A 221 -4.15 -8.35 11.60
N GLU A 222 -5.16 -7.73 12.17
CA GLU A 222 -6.46 -7.58 11.50
C GLU A 222 -6.37 -6.71 10.24
N GLY A 223 -5.61 -5.60 10.30
CA GLY A 223 -5.41 -4.71 9.15
C GLY A 223 -4.64 -5.34 7.99
N ALA A 224 -3.82 -6.36 8.27
CA ALA A 224 -3.05 -7.08 7.24
C ALA A 224 -3.87 -8.17 6.52
N ARG A 225 -4.97 -8.65 7.09
CA ARG A 225 -5.74 -9.79 6.55
C ARG A 225 -6.12 -9.60 5.07
N GLU A 226 -6.76 -8.50 4.75
CA GLU A 226 -7.24 -8.27 3.39
C GLU A 226 -6.11 -8.04 2.38
N PRO A 227 -5.08 -7.20 2.65
CA PRO A 227 -3.91 -7.14 1.77
C PRO A 227 -3.26 -8.49 1.51
N VAL A 228 -3.12 -9.34 2.53
CA VAL A 228 -2.53 -10.68 2.39
C VAL A 228 -3.45 -11.59 1.59
N ARG A 229 -4.76 -11.60 1.86
CA ARG A 229 -5.72 -12.38 1.07
C ARG A 229 -5.65 -12.05 -0.42
N LEU A 230 -5.59 -10.76 -0.76
CA LEU A 230 -5.46 -10.31 -2.16
C LEU A 230 -4.10 -10.66 -2.78
N ALA A 231 -3.03 -10.65 -1.99
CA ALA A 231 -1.69 -11.08 -2.42
C ALA A 231 -1.63 -12.59 -2.73
N LEU A 232 -2.49 -13.39 -2.10
CA LEU A 232 -2.56 -14.85 -2.23
C LEU A 232 -3.66 -15.33 -3.18
N LEU A 233 -4.31 -14.45 -3.93
CA LEU A 233 -5.37 -14.83 -4.87
C LEU A 233 -4.89 -15.90 -5.87
N PRO A 234 -5.72 -16.89 -6.20
CA PRO A 234 -5.41 -17.83 -7.29
C PRO A 234 -5.39 -17.11 -8.65
N PRO A 235 -4.82 -17.73 -9.71
CA PRO A 235 -4.77 -17.12 -11.05
C PRO A 235 -6.14 -16.68 -11.58
N GLY A 236 -7.20 -17.44 -11.28
CA GLY A 236 -8.60 -17.11 -11.64
C GLY A 236 -9.30 -16.14 -10.69
N GLY A 237 -8.59 -15.56 -9.71
CA GLY A 237 -9.15 -14.61 -8.75
C GLY A 237 -9.58 -13.28 -9.37
N PRO A 238 -10.29 -12.43 -8.60
CA PRO A 238 -10.78 -11.13 -9.08
C PRO A 238 -9.65 -10.16 -9.38
N THR A 239 -9.93 -9.21 -10.28
CA THR A 239 -9.11 -8.02 -10.56
C THR A 239 -10.01 -6.80 -10.63
N GLY A 240 -9.46 -5.60 -10.34
CA GLY A 240 -10.24 -4.36 -10.37
C GLY A 240 -11.25 -4.27 -9.22
N THR A 241 -10.95 -4.88 -8.06
CA THR A 241 -11.86 -4.86 -6.90
C THR A 241 -11.31 -4.00 -5.77
N PHE A 242 -12.23 -3.48 -4.96
CA PHE A 242 -11.95 -2.82 -3.69
C PHE A 242 -12.67 -3.55 -2.56
N SER A 243 -11.94 -3.98 -1.54
CA SER A 243 -12.48 -4.83 -0.47
C SER A 243 -11.78 -4.61 0.88
N ASN A 244 -12.42 -5.06 1.94
CA ASN A 244 -11.84 -5.29 3.26
C ASN A 244 -12.11 -6.75 3.66
N ASP A 245 -11.73 -7.15 4.86
CA ASP A 245 -11.94 -8.51 5.38
C ASP A 245 -13.41 -8.87 5.64
N ASP A 246 -14.33 -7.90 5.58
CA ASP A 246 -15.79 -8.15 5.63
C ASP A 246 -16.39 -8.34 4.23
N GLY A 247 -15.66 -8.02 3.16
CA GLY A 247 -16.12 -8.19 1.77
C GLY A 247 -15.89 -6.97 0.86
N PRO A 248 -16.62 -6.89 -0.27
CA PRO A 248 -16.50 -5.81 -1.23
C PRO A 248 -16.88 -4.45 -0.65
N LEU A 249 -16.16 -3.43 -1.09
CA LEU A 249 -16.42 -2.03 -0.77
C LEU A 249 -16.84 -1.26 -2.04
N PRO A 250 -17.75 -0.29 -1.95
CA PRO A 250 -18.03 0.58 -3.08
C PRO A 250 -16.86 1.56 -3.30
N TRP A 251 -16.65 1.93 -4.58
CA TRP A 251 -15.65 2.90 -5.02
C TRP A 251 -15.94 4.33 -4.56
#